data_e47441694919c8de99bdade9ba75be12
#
_entry.id   e47441694919c8de99bdade9ba75be12
#
_cell.length_a   1.000
_cell.length_b   1.000
_cell.length_c   1.000
_cell.angle_alpha   90.00
_cell.angle_beta   90.00
_cell.angle_gamma   90.00
#
_symmetry.space_group_name_H-M   'P 1'
#
loop_
_entity.id
_entity.type
_entity.pdbx_description
1 polymer ?
#
loop_
_entity_poly.entity_id
_entity_poly.type
_entity_poly.pdbx_seq_one_letter_code
_entity_poly.pdbx_strand_id
1 'polypeptide(L)'
;MHLTRNEIKQLPNLQEVVDFVLQEERNRLVEIKPPHFVVEAHPSAIHKPFVEYFNDYDDRIFIAVRLSSRDPQRPEKFAFKPNMKNRAFLFRGQSGFYDPSTPSLLRKTEGRYVVENIFYEEFVMALKDHPLIQLFWNGIELGGHRYFFEVNYYGLAQHYGLKTSVMDLTSDIEVAKFFAVTDYDEKNDAYRPVLDESRYGVFYYWDNVHDPFAFAPVTGGNLSNIGLQVFPRSGVQRGFLYSMFRNQNFHDCPFVKYKLFRHDAMISRQIFKNAKKGKIYFPKDELSSLAMRVRKAKVLSGEAFCANMLANPKDDKNRNYADCKAAGVAIDFMKPHITFNAIEKDFFRQKMKGEFWQHFCNQIIFPNDRDGRLMQEFRDLPKNPKYKSYFEWK
;
A
#
# COMPACT_ATOMS: atom_id res chain seq x y z
N MET A 1 -9.67 -21.29 15.85
CA MET A 1 -10.11 -20.96 17.24
C MET A 1 -11.54 -20.45 17.17
N HIS A 2 -12.49 -21.12 17.86
CA HIS A 2 -13.88 -20.68 17.96
C HIS A 2 -14.18 -20.37 19.42
N LEU A 3 -14.47 -19.11 19.72
CA LEU A 3 -14.86 -18.69 21.06
C LEU A 3 -16.37 -18.81 21.25
N THR A 4 -16.80 -19.24 22.43
CA THR A 4 -18.19 -19.22 22.85
C THR A 4 -18.67 -17.79 23.11
N ARG A 5 -19.98 -17.56 23.12
CA ARG A 5 -20.54 -16.22 23.42
C ARG A 5 -20.08 -15.67 24.78
N ASN A 6 -19.89 -16.55 25.79
CA ASN A 6 -19.44 -16.10 27.11
C ASN A 6 -17.97 -15.68 27.08
N GLU A 7 -17.11 -16.40 26.35
CA GLU A 7 -15.70 -16.01 26.16
C GLU A 7 -15.59 -14.71 25.39
N ILE A 8 -16.41 -14.50 24.34
CA ILE A 8 -16.42 -13.23 23.58
C ILE A 8 -16.79 -12.05 24.50
N LYS A 9 -17.77 -12.20 25.40
CA LYS A 9 -18.16 -11.13 26.32
C LYS A 9 -17.03 -10.74 27.29
N GLN A 10 -16.10 -11.65 27.58
CA GLN A 10 -14.95 -11.38 28.45
C GLN A 10 -13.79 -10.71 27.73
N LEU A 11 -13.81 -10.66 26.38
CA LEU A 11 -12.79 -9.95 25.63
C LEU A 11 -12.88 -8.43 25.88
N PRO A 12 -11.74 -7.73 25.86
CA PRO A 12 -11.75 -6.27 25.86
C PRO A 12 -12.46 -5.75 24.60
N ASN A 13 -13.00 -4.54 24.63
CA ASN A 13 -13.44 -3.87 23.42
C ASN A 13 -12.25 -3.32 22.64
N LEU A 14 -12.48 -2.83 21.40
CA LEU A 14 -11.39 -2.32 20.56
C LEU A 14 -10.65 -1.15 21.19
N GLN A 15 -11.35 -0.23 21.90
CA GLN A 15 -10.68 0.94 22.50
C GLN A 15 -9.71 0.52 23.60
N GLU A 16 -10.10 -0.42 24.45
CA GLU A 16 -9.22 -0.99 25.50
C GLU A 16 -7.98 -1.66 24.89
N VAL A 17 -8.14 -2.39 23.77
CA VAL A 17 -7.01 -2.98 23.04
C VAL A 17 -6.10 -1.92 22.47
N VAL A 18 -6.64 -0.89 21.86
CA VAL A 18 -5.88 0.22 21.27
C VAL A 18 -5.09 0.96 22.35
N ASP A 19 -5.72 1.25 23.51
CA ASP A 19 -5.07 1.94 24.63
C ASP A 19 -3.89 1.11 25.17
N PHE A 20 -4.08 -0.22 25.29
CA PHE A 20 -3.01 -1.15 25.64
C PHE A 20 -1.86 -1.10 24.63
N VAL A 21 -2.14 -1.19 23.33
CA VAL A 21 -1.12 -1.20 22.26
C VAL A 21 -0.36 0.12 22.21
N LEU A 22 -1.04 1.26 22.37
CA LEU A 22 -0.39 2.57 22.45
C LEU A 22 0.48 2.72 23.70
N GLN A 23 0.12 2.10 24.83
CA GLN A 23 0.99 2.08 26.00
C GLN A 23 2.25 1.24 25.76
N GLU A 24 2.11 0.07 25.14
CA GLU A 24 3.25 -0.74 24.71
C GLU A 24 4.17 0.01 23.73
N GLU A 25 3.60 0.75 22.77
CA GLU A 25 4.37 1.56 21.84
C GLU A 25 5.16 2.67 22.58
N ARG A 26 4.53 3.38 23.51
CA ARG A 26 5.21 4.40 24.33
C ARG A 26 6.37 3.80 25.13
N ASN A 27 6.16 2.65 25.78
CA ASN A 27 7.22 1.97 26.50
C ASN A 27 8.36 1.58 25.57
N ARG A 28 8.05 1.06 24.40
CA ARG A 28 9.03 0.67 23.39
C ARG A 28 9.85 1.86 22.87
N LEU A 29 9.20 2.99 22.62
CA LEU A 29 9.89 4.22 22.19
C LEU A 29 10.87 4.74 23.23
N VAL A 30 10.59 4.59 24.52
CA VAL A 30 11.53 4.94 25.60
C VAL A 30 12.74 4.03 25.60
N GLU A 31 12.57 2.72 25.38
CA GLU A 31 13.65 1.74 25.36
C GLU A 31 14.65 1.99 24.22
N ILE A 32 14.15 2.31 23.03
CA ILE A 32 14.98 2.45 21.83
C ILE A 32 15.71 3.77 21.72
N LYS A 33 15.37 4.75 22.57
CA LYS A 33 15.97 6.12 22.57
C LYS A 33 16.05 6.71 21.16
N PRO A 34 15.11 7.56 20.74
CA PRO A 34 15.16 8.15 19.40
C PRO A 34 16.56 8.75 19.11
N PRO A 35 17.12 8.65 17.90
CA PRO A 35 16.41 8.30 16.68
C PRO A 35 16.81 6.92 16.13
N HIS A 36 16.01 5.89 16.35
CA HIS A 36 16.17 4.64 15.63
C HIS A 36 15.08 4.55 14.56
N PHE A 37 15.43 4.85 13.33
CA PHE A 37 14.51 4.77 12.20
C PHE A 37 14.84 3.56 11.36
N VAL A 38 13.85 2.72 11.20
CA VAL A 38 13.83 1.73 10.13
C VAL A 38 13.54 2.47 8.83
N VAL A 39 14.55 3.03 8.23
CA VAL A 39 14.54 3.30 6.81
C VAL A 39 15.07 2.03 6.16
N GLU A 40 14.39 1.51 5.16
CA GLU A 40 14.97 0.51 4.24
C GLU A 40 16.16 1.16 3.50
N ALA A 41 17.18 1.52 4.22
CA ALA A 41 18.39 2.06 3.66
C ALA A 41 19.48 1.05 3.92
N HIS A 42 20.21 0.73 2.89
CA HIS A 42 21.49 0.06 3.04
C HIS A 42 22.27 0.75 4.17
N PRO A 43 22.90 0.04 5.11
CA PRO A 43 23.62 0.64 6.26
C PRO A 43 24.59 1.74 5.89
N SER A 44 25.15 1.68 4.69
CA SER A 44 26.06 2.70 4.14
C SER A 44 25.39 4.01 3.67
N ALA A 45 24.07 4.06 3.61
CA ALA A 45 23.32 5.23 3.13
C ALA A 45 22.72 6.07 4.28
N ILE A 46 22.80 5.62 5.53
CA ILE A 46 22.35 6.37 6.69
C ILE A 46 23.49 7.31 7.12
N HIS A 47 23.56 8.49 6.53
CA HIS A 47 24.37 9.56 7.06
C HIS A 47 23.68 10.21 8.27
N LYS A 48 24.45 10.52 9.33
CA LYS A 48 23.96 11.26 10.52
C LYS A 48 23.00 12.42 10.21
N PRO A 49 23.25 13.27 9.19
CA PRO A 49 22.34 14.37 8.83
C PRO A 49 20.93 13.90 8.42
N PHE A 50 20.80 12.70 7.87
CA PHE A 50 19.53 12.16 7.43
C PHE A 50 18.61 11.79 8.61
N VAL A 51 19.19 11.25 9.68
CA VAL A 51 18.49 10.90 10.91
C VAL A 51 18.00 12.15 11.66
N GLU A 52 18.81 13.21 11.68
CA GLU A 52 18.46 14.48 12.31
C GLU A 52 17.24 15.14 11.63
N TYR A 53 17.17 15.09 10.28
CA TYR A 53 16.01 15.62 9.54
C TYR A 53 14.68 14.97 9.91
N PHE A 54 14.65 13.67 10.18
CA PHE A 54 13.42 12.98 10.57
C PHE A 54 12.83 13.48 11.88
N ASN A 55 13.68 14.00 12.80
CA ASN A 55 13.24 14.47 14.10
C ASN A 55 12.51 15.80 14.05
N ASP A 56 12.78 16.66 13.07
CA ASP A 56 12.27 18.01 13.01
C ASP A 56 10.91 18.12 12.30
N TYR A 57 10.46 17.06 11.62
CA TYR A 57 9.26 17.07 10.80
C TYR A 57 8.08 16.32 11.42
N ASP A 58 6.86 16.77 11.07
CA ASP A 58 5.61 16.10 11.40
C ASP A 58 5.61 14.64 10.90
N ASP A 59 5.08 13.74 11.70
CA ASP A 59 4.94 12.33 11.34
C ASP A 59 4.02 12.08 10.13
N ARG A 60 3.23 13.08 9.72
CA ARG A 60 2.36 13.03 8.52
C ARG A 60 3.09 13.28 7.21
N ILE A 61 4.36 13.62 7.25
CA ILE A 61 5.18 13.92 6.08
C ILE A 61 5.82 12.68 5.49
N PHE A 62 6.06 12.73 4.19
CA PHE A 62 6.83 11.75 3.44
C PHE A 62 8.18 12.35 3.05
N ILE A 63 9.21 11.55 3.12
CA ILE A 63 10.59 11.96 2.86
C ILE A 63 11.05 11.34 1.55
N ALA A 64 11.64 12.14 0.68
CA ALA A 64 12.27 11.67 -0.53
C ALA A 64 13.58 10.95 -0.20
N VAL A 65 13.51 9.62 -0.13
CA VAL A 65 14.63 8.74 0.20
C VAL A 65 15.24 8.18 -1.07
N ARG A 66 16.56 8.25 -1.17
CA ARG A 66 17.31 7.62 -2.25
C ARG A 66 17.36 6.11 -2.05
N LEU A 67 16.92 5.37 -3.05
CA LEU A 67 17.01 3.92 -3.08
C LEU A 67 18.34 3.52 -3.70
N SER A 68 19.14 2.73 -2.97
CA SER A 68 20.39 2.20 -3.51
C SER A 68 20.10 1.21 -4.64
N SER A 69 20.67 1.43 -5.81
CA SER A 69 20.72 0.39 -6.85
C SER A 69 21.93 -0.52 -6.57
N ARG A 70 21.70 -1.85 -6.61
CA ARG A 70 22.82 -2.81 -6.62
C ARG A 70 23.55 -2.83 -7.96
N ASP A 71 22.94 -2.26 -8.98
CA ASP A 71 23.49 -2.15 -10.33
C ASP A 71 23.95 -0.70 -10.56
N PRO A 72 25.26 -0.44 -10.68
CA PRO A 72 25.78 0.91 -10.89
C PRO A 72 25.33 1.55 -12.22
N GLN A 73 24.85 0.75 -13.17
CA GLN A 73 24.37 1.23 -14.45
C GLN A 73 22.90 1.67 -14.42
N ARG A 74 22.18 1.35 -13.33
CA ARG A 74 20.79 1.80 -13.20
C ARG A 74 20.71 3.17 -12.57
N PRO A 75 19.86 4.07 -13.10
CA PRO A 75 19.66 5.37 -12.50
C PRO A 75 19.11 5.19 -11.08
N GLU A 76 19.62 6.02 -10.17
CA GLU A 76 19.15 6.06 -8.80
C GLU A 76 17.69 6.49 -8.76
N LYS A 77 16.92 5.77 -7.96
CA LYS A 77 15.51 6.10 -7.75
C LYS A 77 15.30 6.69 -6.37
N PHE A 78 14.31 7.54 -6.27
CA PHE A 78 13.81 8.07 -5.02
C PHE A 78 12.43 7.51 -4.71
N ALA A 79 12.16 7.25 -3.45
CA ALA A 79 10.83 6.91 -2.98
C ALA A 79 10.38 7.89 -1.90
N PHE A 80 9.11 8.22 -1.87
CA PHE A 80 8.54 9.05 -0.82
C PHE A 80 8.12 8.17 0.36
N LYS A 81 9.00 8.01 1.33
CA LYS A 81 8.82 7.13 2.50
C LYS A 81 8.13 7.87 3.65
N PRO A 82 7.21 7.24 4.41
CA PRO A 82 6.57 7.89 5.54
C PRO A 82 7.58 8.21 6.63
N ASN A 83 7.42 9.37 7.26
CA ASN A 83 8.18 9.70 8.47
C ASN A 83 7.65 8.85 9.65
N MET A 84 8.54 8.05 10.25
CA MET A 84 8.22 7.14 11.36
C MET A 84 8.62 7.70 12.73
N LYS A 85 8.81 9.01 12.85
CA LYS A 85 9.38 9.71 14.01
C LYS A 85 8.87 9.24 15.37
N ASN A 86 7.59 9.00 15.51
CA ASN A 86 6.97 8.65 16.80
C ASN A 86 6.28 7.28 16.72
N ARG A 87 6.81 6.36 15.91
CA ARG A 87 6.21 5.05 15.67
C ARG A 87 7.23 3.94 15.87
N ALA A 88 6.99 3.09 16.87
CA ALA A 88 7.71 1.84 17.04
C ALA A 88 6.96 0.67 16.39
N PHE A 89 5.65 0.82 16.22
CA PHE A 89 4.80 -0.24 15.70
C PHE A 89 4.15 0.10 14.37
N LEU A 90 3.89 -0.95 13.59
CA LEU A 90 2.92 -0.95 12.50
C LEU A 90 1.68 -1.72 12.94
N PHE A 91 0.53 -1.31 12.45
CA PHE A 91 -0.76 -1.82 12.92
C PHE A 91 -1.55 -2.50 11.79
N ARG A 92 -2.41 -3.45 12.19
CA ARG A 92 -3.41 -4.05 11.30
C ARG A 92 -4.65 -4.41 12.09
N GLY A 93 -5.82 -3.98 11.62
CA GLY A 93 -7.10 -4.41 12.16
C GLY A 93 -7.80 -5.40 11.22
N GLN A 94 -8.47 -6.38 11.79
CA GLN A 94 -9.38 -7.28 11.06
C GLN A 94 -10.66 -7.48 11.86
N SER A 95 -11.79 -7.39 11.17
CA SER A 95 -13.13 -7.56 11.76
C SER A 95 -13.47 -9.00 12.17
N GLY A 96 -12.59 -9.94 11.87
CA GLY A 96 -12.69 -11.34 12.28
C GLY A 96 -11.32 -11.96 12.49
N PHE A 97 -11.27 -12.99 13.33
CA PHE A 97 -10.06 -13.78 13.54
C PHE A 97 -10.05 -14.96 12.55
N TYR A 98 -9.03 -15.06 11.75
CA TYR A 98 -8.82 -16.14 10.79
C TYR A 98 -7.54 -16.90 11.11
N ASP A 99 -7.62 -18.23 11.13
CA ASP A 99 -6.46 -19.09 11.37
C ASP A 99 -6.47 -20.23 10.35
N PRO A 100 -5.50 -20.28 9.41
CA PRO A 100 -4.37 -19.36 9.29
C PRO A 100 -4.75 -17.95 8.77
N SER A 101 -4.00 -16.93 9.23
CA SER A 101 -4.07 -15.57 8.73
C SER A 101 -3.13 -15.43 7.54
N THR A 102 -3.69 -15.46 6.32
CA THR A 102 -2.93 -15.44 5.07
C THR A 102 -3.47 -14.40 4.09
N PRO A 103 -2.64 -13.85 3.19
CA PRO A 103 -3.06 -12.96 2.13
C PRO A 103 -4.13 -13.57 1.22
N SER A 104 -4.94 -12.72 0.61
CA SER A 104 -6.09 -13.14 -0.21
C SER A 104 -5.71 -14.01 -1.41
N LEU A 105 -4.57 -13.74 -2.04
CA LEU A 105 -4.06 -14.51 -3.16
C LEU A 105 -3.63 -15.93 -2.74
N LEU A 106 -2.96 -16.05 -1.59
CA LEU A 106 -2.43 -17.34 -1.12
C LEU A 106 -3.53 -18.31 -0.65
N ARG A 107 -4.74 -17.81 -0.40
CA ARG A 107 -5.93 -18.63 -0.11
C ARG A 107 -6.57 -19.24 -1.36
N LYS A 108 -6.07 -18.91 -2.56
CA LYS A 108 -6.60 -19.41 -3.83
C LYS A 108 -5.95 -20.73 -4.23
N THR A 109 -6.65 -21.51 -5.04
CA THR A 109 -6.07 -22.67 -5.71
C THR A 109 -4.94 -22.22 -6.64
N GLU A 110 -4.06 -23.15 -7.01
CA GLU A 110 -2.91 -22.83 -7.86
C GLU A 110 -3.31 -22.20 -9.21
N GLY A 111 -4.28 -22.77 -9.92
CA GLY A 111 -4.75 -22.20 -11.18
C GLY A 111 -5.40 -20.82 -11.00
N ARG A 112 -6.13 -20.59 -9.91
CA ARG A 112 -6.69 -19.25 -9.62
C ARG A 112 -5.58 -18.26 -9.28
N TYR A 113 -4.50 -18.69 -8.63
CA TYR A 113 -3.32 -17.86 -8.37
C TYR A 113 -2.72 -17.28 -9.66
N VAL A 114 -2.55 -18.12 -10.68
CA VAL A 114 -2.03 -17.70 -12.00
C VAL A 114 -2.95 -16.66 -12.64
N VAL A 115 -4.26 -16.87 -12.60
CA VAL A 115 -5.24 -15.94 -13.17
C VAL A 115 -5.19 -14.58 -12.49
N GLU A 116 -5.07 -14.54 -11.15
CA GLU A 116 -4.96 -13.26 -10.41
C GLU A 116 -3.64 -12.53 -10.74
N ASN A 117 -2.55 -13.24 -11.02
CA ASN A 117 -1.31 -12.63 -11.50
C ASN A 117 -1.47 -12.01 -12.89
N ILE A 118 -2.24 -12.63 -13.79
CA ILE A 118 -2.53 -12.03 -15.11
C ILE A 118 -3.39 -10.75 -14.95
N PHE A 119 -4.36 -10.73 -14.03
CA PHE A 119 -5.07 -9.49 -13.67
C PHE A 119 -4.12 -8.40 -13.16
N TYR A 120 -3.13 -8.77 -12.36
CA TYR A 120 -2.10 -7.85 -11.89
C TYR A 120 -1.29 -7.28 -13.07
N GLU A 121 -0.85 -8.11 -14.01
CA GLU A 121 -0.11 -7.63 -15.19
C GLU A 121 -0.95 -6.69 -16.07
N GLU A 122 -2.24 -7.00 -16.28
CA GLU A 122 -3.18 -6.11 -16.97
C GLU A 122 -3.28 -4.73 -16.28
N PHE A 123 -3.35 -4.72 -14.96
CA PHE A 123 -3.37 -3.51 -14.16
C PHE A 123 -2.06 -2.71 -14.27
N VAL A 124 -0.92 -3.39 -14.22
CA VAL A 124 0.41 -2.74 -14.34
C VAL A 124 0.59 -2.10 -15.72
N MET A 125 0.14 -2.78 -16.78
CA MET A 125 0.19 -2.20 -18.13
C MET A 125 -0.64 -0.93 -18.22
N ALA A 126 -1.87 -0.97 -17.72
CA ALA A 126 -2.72 0.21 -17.68
C ALA A 126 -2.09 1.36 -16.87
N LEU A 127 -1.45 1.05 -15.73
CA LEU A 127 -0.76 2.05 -14.92
C LEU A 127 0.39 2.74 -15.67
N LYS A 128 1.13 2.01 -16.50
CA LYS A 128 2.24 2.57 -17.31
C LYS A 128 1.76 3.60 -18.32
N ASP A 129 0.49 3.58 -18.71
CA ASP A 129 -0.10 4.60 -19.61
C ASP A 129 -0.43 5.92 -18.87
N HIS A 130 -0.42 5.91 -17.53
CA HIS A 130 -0.77 7.09 -16.75
C HIS A 130 0.34 8.16 -16.82
N PRO A 131 0.05 9.42 -17.16
CA PRO A 131 1.08 10.42 -17.45
C PRO A 131 2.00 10.72 -16.26
N LEU A 132 1.50 10.78 -15.01
CA LEU A 132 2.36 11.00 -13.86
C LEU A 132 3.24 9.77 -13.54
N ILE A 133 2.79 8.55 -13.88
CA ILE A 133 3.64 7.36 -13.79
C ILE A 133 4.77 7.45 -14.81
N GLN A 134 4.46 7.86 -16.04
CA GLN A 134 5.47 8.11 -17.08
C GLN A 134 6.44 9.21 -16.68
N LEU A 135 5.96 10.32 -16.09
CA LEU A 135 6.80 11.40 -15.58
C LEU A 135 7.81 10.88 -14.55
N PHE A 136 7.36 10.08 -13.57
CA PHE A 136 8.24 9.50 -12.56
C PHE A 136 9.24 8.49 -13.15
N TRP A 137 8.78 7.72 -14.10
CA TRP A 137 9.62 6.74 -14.81
C TRP A 137 10.67 7.40 -15.70
N ASN A 138 10.28 8.44 -16.45
CA ASN A 138 11.17 9.16 -17.36
C ASN A 138 12.15 10.08 -16.63
N GLY A 139 11.88 10.38 -15.37
CA GLY A 139 12.69 11.23 -14.51
C GLY A 139 12.45 12.72 -14.69
N ILE A 140 12.69 13.45 -13.62
CA ILE A 140 12.46 14.89 -13.49
C ILE A 140 13.79 15.57 -13.20
N GLU A 141 14.10 16.65 -13.90
CA GLU A 141 15.27 17.49 -13.63
C GLU A 141 14.94 18.51 -12.53
N LEU A 142 15.68 18.45 -11.44
CA LEU A 142 15.57 19.34 -10.28
C LEU A 142 16.97 19.73 -9.85
N GLY A 143 17.23 21.03 -9.66
CA GLY A 143 18.55 21.52 -9.27
C GLY A 143 19.69 21.10 -10.23
N GLY A 144 19.39 20.88 -11.51
CA GLY A 144 20.37 20.42 -12.51
C GLY A 144 20.65 18.90 -12.49
N HIS A 145 19.98 18.13 -11.66
CA HIS A 145 20.10 16.67 -11.59
C HIS A 145 18.79 15.98 -11.98
N ARG A 146 18.90 14.77 -12.55
CA ARG A 146 17.72 13.98 -12.96
C ARG A 146 17.33 12.99 -11.86
N TYR A 147 16.10 13.13 -11.38
CA TYR A 147 15.51 12.30 -10.33
C TYR A 147 14.49 11.35 -10.94
N PHE A 148 14.65 10.06 -10.68
CA PHE A 148 13.67 9.03 -11.01
C PHE A 148 12.91 8.65 -9.73
N PHE A 149 11.59 8.43 -9.84
CA PHE A 149 10.80 8.10 -8.67
C PHE A 149 10.25 6.68 -8.75
N GLU A 150 10.23 6.02 -7.60
CA GLU A 150 9.69 4.66 -7.50
C GLU A 150 8.16 4.68 -7.64
N VAL A 151 7.65 3.76 -8.45
CA VAL A 151 6.23 3.43 -8.50
C VAL A 151 6.05 2.05 -7.92
N ASN A 152 5.38 1.95 -6.79
CA ASN A 152 5.10 0.67 -6.13
C ASN A 152 3.84 0.03 -6.74
N TYR A 153 3.99 -0.61 -7.92
CA TYR A 153 2.89 -1.25 -8.64
C TYR A 153 2.16 -2.29 -7.79
N TYR A 154 2.90 -3.08 -7.01
CA TYR A 154 2.32 -4.15 -6.20
C TYR A 154 1.50 -3.60 -5.04
N GLY A 155 2.00 -2.55 -4.39
CA GLY A 155 1.28 -1.82 -3.34
C GLY A 155 0.03 -1.12 -3.88
N LEU A 156 0.13 -0.51 -5.07
CA LEU A 156 -1.04 0.07 -5.73
C LEU A 156 -2.07 -1.01 -6.05
N ALA A 157 -1.67 -2.14 -6.65
CA ALA A 157 -2.59 -3.25 -6.94
C ALA A 157 -3.34 -3.69 -5.68
N GLN A 158 -2.63 -3.91 -4.56
CA GLN A 158 -3.23 -4.27 -3.27
C GLN A 158 -4.23 -3.22 -2.79
N HIS A 159 -3.85 -1.93 -2.78
CA HIS A 159 -4.70 -0.85 -2.28
C HIS A 159 -5.92 -0.57 -3.17
N TYR A 160 -5.87 -0.97 -4.44
CA TYR A 160 -7.00 -0.88 -5.37
C TYR A 160 -7.77 -2.20 -5.56
N GLY A 161 -7.50 -3.16 -4.65
CA GLY A 161 -8.33 -4.35 -4.44
C GLY A 161 -8.04 -5.54 -5.35
N LEU A 162 -6.89 -5.56 -6.05
CA LEU A 162 -6.40 -6.77 -6.70
C LEU A 162 -5.93 -7.76 -5.63
N LYS A 163 -5.95 -9.04 -5.96
CA LYS A 163 -5.49 -10.09 -5.05
C LYS A 163 -3.97 -10.18 -5.12
N THR A 164 -3.31 -10.09 -3.97
CA THR A 164 -1.86 -10.13 -3.85
C THR A 164 -1.41 -11.07 -2.73
N SER A 165 -0.12 -11.38 -2.69
CA SER A 165 0.49 -12.24 -1.66
C SER A 165 1.01 -11.46 -0.45
N VAL A 166 0.51 -10.25 -0.21
CA VAL A 166 0.95 -9.41 0.90
C VAL A 166 -0.14 -9.18 1.94
N MET A 167 0.31 -8.97 3.16
CA MET A 167 -0.52 -8.47 4.26
C MET A 167 -0.31 -6.96 4.39
N ASP A 168 -1.42 -6.21 4.43
CA ASP A 168 -1.36 -4.77 4.68
C ASP A 168 -1.09 -4.50 6.15
N LEU A 169 -0.18 -3.58 6.40
CA LEU A 169 0.07 -2.94 7.67
C LEU A 169 0.00 -1.42 7.47
N THR A 170 -0.16 -0.68 8.52
CA THR A 170 -0.18 0.78 8.48
C THR A 170 0.56 1.37 9.67
N SER A 171 1.19 2.53 9.49
CA SER A 171 1.71 3.31 10.61
C SER A 171 0.64 4.21 11.27
N ASP A 172 -0.58 4.26 10.72
CA ASP A 172 -1.68 5.02 11.27
C ASP A 172 -2.69 4.12 11.99
N ILE A 173 -2.75 4.25 13.31
CA ILE A 173 -3.63 3.44 14.15
C ILE A 173 -5.12 3.66 13.83
N GLU A 174 -5.52 4.85 13.37
CA GLU A 174 -6.91 5.14 12.99
C GLU A 174 -7.33 4.36 11.73
N VAL A 175 -6.39 4.16 10.79
CA VAL A 175 -6.60 3.27 9.64
C VAL A 175 -6.81 1.82 10.12
N ALA A 176 -5.98 1.33 11.02
CA ALA A 176 -6.10 -0.02 11.55
C ALA A 176 -7.41 -0.20 12.34
N LYS A 177 -7.83 0.79 13.15
CA LYS A 177 -9.12 0.81 13.85
C LYS A 177 -10.29 0.70 12.88
N PHE A 178 -10.23 1.46 11.76
CA PHE A 178 -11.28 1.38 10.75
C PHE A 178 -11.43 -0.03 10.17
N PHE A 179 -10.33 -0.67 9.77
CA PHE A 179 -10.36 -2.04 9.26
C PHE A 179 -10.76 -3.08 10.33
N ALA A 180 -10.46 -2.80 11.60
CA ALA A 180 -10.85 -3.68 12.71
C ALA A 180 -12.37 -3.77 12.89
N VAL A 181 -13.11 -2.69 12.60
CA VAL A 181 -14.55 -2.59 12.86
C VAL A 181 -15.43 -2.56 11.61
N THR A 182 -14.86 -2.80 10.43
CA THR A 182 -15.61 -2.76 9.18
C THR A 182 -15.45 -4.02 8.36
N ASP A 183 -16.53 -4.43 7.70
CA ASP A 183 -16.53 -5.44 6.65
C ASP A 183 -16.63 -4.78 5.28
N TYR A 184 -15.91 -5.31 4.29
CA TYR A 184 -15.98 -4.87 2.91
C TYR A 184 -17.08 -5.61 2.16
N ASP A 185 -18.01 -4.86 1.58
CA ASP A 185 -19.08 -5.35 0.72
C ASP A 185 -18.62 -5.27 -0.74
N GLU A 186 -18.15 -6.38 -1.30
CA GLU A 186 -17.68 -6.46 -2.70
C GLU A 186 -18.75 -6.08 -3.73
N LYS A 187 -20.03 -6.34 -3.43
CA LYS A 187 -21.14 -6.06 -4.34
C LYS A 187 -21.34 -4.55 -4.53
N ASN A 188 -21.22 -3.80 -3.44
CA ASN A 188 -21.46 -2.36 -3.43
C ASN A 188 -20.15 -1.54 -3.45
N ASP A 189 -18.99 -2.20 -3.49
CA ASP A 189 -17.65 -1.57 -3.39
C ASP A 189 -17.58 -0.58 -2.21
N ALA A 190 -18.01 -1.03 -1.03
CA ALA A 190 -18.19 -0.17 0.13
C ALA A 190 -17.89 -0.92 1.43
N TYR A 191 -17.46 -0.18 2.45
CA TYR A 191 -17.32 -0.70 3.81
C TYR A 191 -18.61 -0.49 4.60
N ARG A 192 -18.87 -1.40 5.54
CA ARG A 192 -19.98 -1.33 6.50
C ARG A 192 -19.45 -1.59 7.91
N PRO A 193 -19.96 -0.88 8.94
CA PRO A 193 -19.56 -1.14 10.31
C PRO A 193 -20.07 -2.51 10.77
N VAL A 194 -19.25 -3.23 11.52
CA VAL A 194 -19.67 -4.46 12.21
C VAL A 194 -20.52 -4.08 13.40
N LEU A 195 -21.79 -4.48 13.40
CA LEU A 195 -22.75 -4.18 14.46
C LEU A 195 -23.13 -5.43 15.30
N ASP A 196 -22.66 -6.58 14.87
CA ASP A 196 -22.91 -7.87 15.55
C ASP A 196 -21.90 -8.05 16.69
N GLU A 197 -22.36 -7.82 17.91
CA GLU A 197 -21.56 -7.95 19.15
C GLU A 197 -21.31 -9.41 19.57
N SER A 198 -21.87 -10.39 18.85
CA SER A 198 -21.54 -11.80 19.02
C SER A 198 -20.27 -12.20 18.26
N ARG A 199 -19.69 -11.29 17.47
CA ARG A 199 -18.44 -11.47 16.75
C ARG A 199 -17.26 -10.90 17.54
N TYR A 200 -16.08 -11.36 17.19
CA TYR A 200 -14.82 -10.81 17.69
C TYR A 200 -13.86 -10.59 16.53
N GLY A 201 -13.04 -9.58 16.69
CA GLY A 201 -12.00 -9.20 15.75
C GLY A 201 -10.61 -9.39 16.34
N VAL A 202 -9.61 -9.01 15.55
CA VAL A 202 -8.21 -9.06 15.97
C VAL A 202 -7.50 -7.77 15.60
N PHE A 203 -6.68 -7.29 16.52
CA PHE A 203 -5.81 -6.13 16.31
C PHE A 203 -4.37 -6.58 16.44
N TYR A 204 -3.62 -6.45 15.33
CA TYR A 204 -2.20 -6.77 15.23
C TYR A 204 -1.35 -5.53 15.41
N TYR A 205 -0.20 -5.70 16.03
CA TYR A 205 0.85 -4.70 16.07
C TYR A 205 2.20 -5.39 15.83
N TRP A 206 2.96 -4.79 14.95
CA TRP A 206 4.25 -5.27 14.48
C TRP A 206 5.35 -4.39 15.08
N ASP A 207 6.27 -4.96 15.84
CA ASP A 207 7.44 -4.23 16.35
C ASP A 207 8.41 -3.96 15.19
N ASN A 208 8.42 -2.71 14.73
CA ASN A 208 9.21 -2.27 13.58
C ASN A 208 10.66 -1.92 13.94
N VAL A 209 11.03 -2.04 15.22
CA VAL A 209 12.34 -1.62 15.75
C VAL A 209 13.33 -2.76 15.83
N HIS A 210 12.86 -3.99 15.81
CA HIS A 210 13.75 -5.14 15.70
C HIS A 210 14.40 -5.17 14.33
N ASP A 211 15.70 -5.21 14.31
CA ASP A 211 16.65 -5.18 13.20
C ASP A 211 16.01 -5.33 11.79
N PRO A 212 15.92 -4.25 11.02
CA PRO A 212 15.32 -4.29 9.68
C PRO A 212 16.07 -5.20 8.70
N PHE A 213 17.31 -5.57 9.01
CA PHE A 213 18.15 -6.44 8.18
C PHE A 213 17.95 -7.92 8.48
N ALA A 214 17.44 -8.26 9.66
CA ALA A 214 17.09 -9.63 10.03
C ALA A 214 15.82 -10.15 9.31
N PHE A 215 15.06 -9.29 8.65
CA PHE A 215 13.73 -9.65 8.14
C PHE A 215 13.74 -10.63 6.97
N ALA A 216 14.61 -10.44 6.01
CA ALA A 216 14.54 -11.20 4.76
C ALA A 216 14.92 -12.69 4.89
N PRO A 217 15.98 -13.09 5.63
CA PRO A 217 16.40 -14.49 5.68
C PRO A 217 15.65 -15.34 6.69
N VAL A 218 15.21 -14.75 7.82
CA VAL A 218 14.73 -15.51 9.00
C VAL A 218 13.23 -15.82 8.92
N THR A 219 12.44 -14.92 8.34
CA THR A 219 10.98 -15.06 8.29
C THR A 219 10.47 -15.55 6.94
N GLY A 220 11.33 -15.57 5.93
CA GLY A 220 10.91 -15.87 4.55
C GLY A 220 9.98 -14.82 3.95
N GLY A 221 9.68 -13.73 4.69
CA GLY A 221 8.88 -12.61 4.24
C GLY A 221 9.70 -11.33 4.17
N ASN A 222 9.20 -10.32 3.47
CA ASN A 222 9.84 -9.02 3.32
C ASN A 222 8.84 -7.92 3.67
N LEU A 223 9.21 -7.06 4.63
CA LEU A 223 8.47 -5.86 4.95
C LEU A 223 8.93 -4.71 4.04
N SER A 224 7.98 -4.08 3.35
CA SER A 224 8.25 -2.90 2.54
C SER A 224 7.19 -1.83 2.79
N ASN A 225 7.50 -0.57 2.56
CA ASN A 225 6.47 0.47 2.57
C ASN A 225 6.03 0.78 1.14
N ILE A 226 4.77 1.18 0.97
CA ILE A 226 4.25 1.59 -0.33
C ILE A 226 4.73 3.00 -0.65
N GLY A 227 4.83 3.83 0.37
CA GLY A 227 5.16 5.24 0.22
C GLY A 227 4.02 6.08 -0.34
N LEU A 228 4.28 7.38 -0.51
CA LEU A 228 3.36 8.28 -1.18
C LEU A 228 3.46 8.05 -2.69
N GLN A 229 2.34 7.78 -3.31
CA GLN A 229 2.19 7.60 -4.75
C GLN A 229 1.31 8.71 -5.31
N VAL A 230 1.34 8.92 -6.62
CA VAL A 230 0.47 9.92 -7.30
C VAL A 230 -1.03 9.61 -7.21
N PHE A 231 -1.35 8.46 -6.67
CA PHE A 231 -2.71 8.04 -6.31
C PHE A 231 -2.88 8.09 -4.80
N PRO A 232 -3.95 8.70 -4.27
CA PRO A 232 -4.00 9.13 -2.87
C PRO A 232 -4.13 7.99 -1.85
N ARG A 233 -4.65 6.80 -2.22
CA ARG A 233 -4.96 5.75 -1.23
C ARG A 233 -3.77 5.29 -0.41
N SER A 234 -2.61 5.09 -1.04
CA SER A 234 -1.40 4.64 -0.34
C SER A 234 -0.91 5.68 0.68
N GLY A 235 -0.97 6.96 0.32
CA GLY A 235 -0.59 8.06 1.18
C GLY A 235 -1.50 8.20 2.39
N VAL A 236 -2.83 8.24 2.19
CA VAL A 236 -3.80 8.40 3.29
C VAL A 236 -3.89 7.17 4.20
N GLN A 237 -3.55 5.99 3.70
CA GLN A 237 -3.51 4.77 4.51
C GLN A 237 -2.15 4.51 5.14
N ARG A 238 -1.09 5.27 4.77
CA ARG A 238 0.28 5.10 5.29
C ARG A 238 0.72 3.64 5.27
N GLY A 239 0.52 3.01 4.10
CA GLY A 239 0.55 1.56 3.93
C GLY A 239 1.95 0.97 3.89
N PHE A 240 2.07 -0.20 4.51
CA PHE A 240 3.19 -1.12 4.45
C PHE A 240 2.70 -2.47 3.98
N LEU A 241 3.60 -3.25 3.40
CA LEU A 241 3.33 -4.58 2.86
C LEU A 241 4.27 -5.59 3.49
N TYR A 242 3.71 -6.64 4.03
CA TYR A 242 4.48 -7.82 4.41
C TYR A 242 4.23 -8.94 3.41
N SER A 243 5.25 -9.26 2.61
CA SER A 243 5.20 -10.35 1.62
C SER A 243 5.22 -11.70 2.31
N MET A 244 4.33 -12.60 1.92
CA MET A 244 4.23 -13.95 2.46
C MET A 244 4.32 -15.00 1.36
N PHE A 245 4.81 -16.20 1.73
CA PHE A 245 4.79 -17.38 0.88
C PHE A 245 3.61 -18.29 1.23
N ARG A 246 3.28 -19.23 0.34
CA ARG A 246 2.32 -20.29 0.64
C ARG A 246 2.70 -21.01 1.92
N ASN A 247 1.70 -21.43 2.67
CA ASN A 247 1.83 -22.16 3.93
C ASN A 247 2.41 -21.34 5.10
N GLN A 248 2.62 -20.04 4.93
CA GLN A 248 2.92 -19.17 6.06
C GLN A 248 1.63 -18.67 6.71
N ASN A 249 1.69 -18.54 8.03
CA ASN A 249 0.64 -17.94 8.84
C ASN A 249 1.18 -16.65 9.44
N PHE A 250 0.45 -15.56 9.31
CA PHE A 250 0.88 -14.26 9.84
C PHE A 250 1.02 -14.27 11.37
N HIS A 251 0.27 -15.15 12.06
CA HIS A 251 0.39 -15.33 13.51
C HIS A 251 1.74 -15.87 13.95
N ASP A 252 2.43 -16.61 13.09
CA ASP A 252 3.72 -17.25 13.38
C ASP A 252 4.91 -16.32 13.12
N CYS A 253 4.64 -15.09 12.61
CA CYS A 253 5.69 -14.12 12.40
C CYS A 253 6.22 -13.60 13.75
N PRO A 254 7.53 -13.69 14.03
CA PRO A 254 8.08 -13.41 15.36
C PRO A 254 7.96 -11.94 15.79
N PHE A 255 7.71 -11.03 14.86
CA PHE A 255 7.58 -9.59 15.14
C PHE A 255 6.11 -9.15 15.28
N VAL A 256 5.18 -10.08 15.05
CA VAL A 256 3.75 -9.82 15.15
C VAL A 256 3.25 -10.20 16.54
N LYS A 257 2.60 -9.26 17.18
CA LYS A 257 1.76 -9.51 18.35
C LYS A 257 0.33 -9.19 18.00
N TYR A 258 -0.62 -9.79 18.67
CA TYR A 258 -2.03 -9.49 18.47
C TYR A 258 -2.86 -9.60 19.72
N LYS A 259 -3.98 -8.92 19.74
CA LYS A 259 -5.02 -9.00 20.75
C LYS A 259 -6.37 -9.24 20.08
N LEU A 260 -7.16 -10.13 20.65
CA LEU A 260 -8.56 -10.29 20.29
C LEU A 260 -9.39 -9.21 20.98
N PHE A 261 -10.44 -8.77 20.32
CA PHE A 261 -11.41 -7.82 20.89
C PHE A 261 -12.84 -8.22 20.52
N ARG A 262 -13.79 -7.96 21.43
CA ARG A 262 -15.21 -8.05 21.12
C ARG A 262 -15.67 -6.84 20.33
N HIS A 263 -16.54 -7.03 19.36
CA HIS A 263 -17.19 -5.90 18.70
C HIS A 263 -18.14 -5.19 19.67
N ASP A 264 -18.18 -3.87 19.48
CA ASP A 264 -19.09 -2.95 20.14
C ASP A 264 -19.73 -2.09 19.06
N ALA A 265 -21.05 -2.12 18.96
CA ALA A 265 -21.79 -1.44 17.90
C ALA A 265 -21.64 0.08 17.96
N MET A 266 -21.50 0.65 19.16
CA MET A 266 -21.31 2.12 19.32
C MET A 266 -19.91 2.53 18.83
N ILE A 267 -18.87 1.82 19.27
CA ILE A 267 -17.49 2.06 18.86
C ILE A 267 -17.37 1.91 17.34
N SER A 268 -17.93 0.83 16.77
CA SER A 268 -17.91 0.58 15.32
C SER A 268 -18.57 1.71 14.53
N ARG A 269 -19.76 2.16 14.96
CA ARG A 269 -20.45 3.30 14.32
C ARG A 269 -19.64 4.59 14.41
N GLN A 270 -19.04 4.87 15.58
CA GLN A 270 -18.28 6.09 15.80
C GLN A 270 -17.04 6.14 14.91
N ILE A 271 -16.24 5.06 14.87
CA ILE A 271 -15.06 4.96 14.01
C ILE A 271 -15.46 5.08 12.53
N PHE A 272 -16.51 4.39 12.09
CA PHE A 272 -17.01 4.46 10.73
C PHE A 272 -17.50 5.86 10.34
N LYS A 273 -18.18 6.57 11.25
CA LYS A 273 -18.59 7.96 11.06
C LYS A 273 -17.40 8.91 10.97
N ASN A 274 -16.41 8.78 11.86
CA ASN A 274 -15.19 9.59 11.87
C ASN A 274 -14.40 9.41 10.56
N ALA A 275 -14.35 8.19 10.02
CA ALA A 275 -13.76 7.88 8.72
C ALA A 275 -14.62 8.38 7.52
N LYS A 276 -15.69 9.16 7.75
CA LYS A 276 -16.65 9.59 6.72
C LYS A 276 -17.16 8.41 5.88
N LYS A 277 -17.51 7.32 6.55
CA LYS A 277 -17.94 6.04 5.92
C LYS A 277 -16.86 5.44 5.00
N GLY A 278 -15.60 5.57 5.38
CA GLY A 278 -14.45 5.09 4.63
C GLY A 278 -13.90 6.05 3.57
N LYS A 279 -14.58 7.17 3.27
CA LYS A 279 -14.15 8.10 2.22
C LYS A 279 -12.78 8.74 2.47
N ILE A 280 -12.37 8.85 3.73
CA ILE A 280 -11.03 9.37 4.08
C ILE A 280 -9.95 8.40 3.58
N TYR A 281 -10.13 7.08 3.78
CA TYR A 281 -9.13 6.06 3.45
C TYR A 281 -9.25 5.52 2.03
N PHE A 282 -10.42 5.72 1.40
CA PHE A 282 -10.72 5.31 0.03
C PHE A 282 -11.17 6.50 -0.81
N PRO A 283 -10.33 7.54 -0.95
CA PRO A 283 -10.64 8.64 -1.85
C PRO A 283 -10.83 8.10 -3.27
N LYS A 284 -11.83 8.63 -3.97
CA LYS A 284 -12.07 8.30 -5.37
C LYS A 284 -11.03 9.01 -6.25
N ASP A 285 -10.52 8.29 -7.21
CA ASP A 285 -9.61 8.77 -8.23
C ASP A 285 -9.82 8.00 -9.54
N GLU A 286 -9.11 8.39 -10.58
CA GLU A 286 -9.14 7.74 -11.89
C GLU A 286 -8.73 6.27 -11.82
N LEU A 287 -7.82 5.90 -10.92
CA LEU A 287 -7.36 4.53 -10.76
C LEU A 287 -8.42 3.63 -10.10
N SER A 288 -9.30 4.19 -9.28
CA SER A 288 -10.39 3.45 -8.63
C SER A 288 -11.32 2.78 -9.63
N SER A 289 -11.71 3.52 -10.68
CA SER A 289 -12.57 3.02 -11.74
C SER A 289 -11.84 2.01 -12.64
N LEU A 290 -10.62 2.32 -13.04
CA LEU A 290 -9.78 1.42 -13.84
C LEU A 290 -9.60 0.07 -13.13
N ALA A 291 -9.17 0.08 -11.86
CA ALA A 291 -8.95 -1.13 -11.08
C ALA A 291 -10.22 -1.99 -10.98
N MET A 292 -11.38 -1.36 -10.83
CA MET A 292 -12.66 -2.07 -10.83
C MET A 292 -12.95 -2.73 -12.19
N ARG A 293 -12.67 -2.04 -13.30
CA ARG A 293 -12.82 -2.62 -14.63
C ARG A 293 -11.90 -3.80 -14.86
N VAL A 294 -10.63 -3.67 -14.45
CA VAL A 294 -9.66 -4.78 -14.51
C VAL A 294 -10.17 -5.97 -13.70
N ARG A 295 -10.49 -5.79 -12.41
CA ARG A 295 -10.96 -6.89 -11.54
C ARG A 295 -12.22 -7.62 -12.04
N LYS A 296 -13.09 -6.92 -12.78
CA LYS A 296 -14.35 -7.48 -13.32
C LYS A 296 -14.22 -7.96 -14.77
N ALA A 297 -13.07 -7.81 -15.40
CA ALA A 297 -12.85 -8.18 -16.78
C ALA A 297 -13.09 -9.69 -16.99
N LYS A 298 -13.77 -10.02 -18.08
CA LYS A 298 -13.95 -11.40 -18.54
C LYS A 298 -13.02 -11.75 -19.71
N VAL A 299 -12.38 -10.74 -20.26
CA VAL A 299 -11.39 -10.87 -21.34
C VAL A 299 -10.18 -10.01 -20.98
N LEU A 300 -9.03 -10.64 -20.86
CA LEU A 300 -7.73 -10.00 -20.63
C LEU A 300 -6.89 -10.01 -21.90
N SER A 301 -5.92 -9.11 -21.99
CA SER A 301 -5.04 -9.01 -23.15
C SER A 301 -4.03 -10.15 -23.24
N GLY A 302 -3.63 -10.49 -24.45
CA GLY A 302 -2.50 -11.38 -24.69
C GLY A 302 -1.19 -10.80 -24.17
N GLU A 303 -1.06 -9.48 -24.11
CA GLU A 303 0.10 -8.78 -23.54
C GLU A 303 0.27 -9.09 -22.06
N ALA A 304 -0.80 -8.98 -21.24
CA ALA A 304 -0.78 -9.32 -19.82
C ALA A 304 -0.47 -10.81 -19.58
N PHE A 305 -1.04 -11.68 -20.40
CA PHE A 305 -0.74 -13.10 -20.34
C PHE A 305 0.75 -13.37 -20.62
N CYS A 306 1.32 -12.78 -21.68
CA CYS A 306 2.73 -12.91 -22.02
C CYS A 306 3.64 -12.31 -20.93
N ALA A 307 3.28 -11.18 -20.33
CA ALA A 307 4.02 -10.58 -19.23
C ALA A 307 4.09 -11.52 -18.02
N ASN A 308 2.97 -12.14 -17.65
CA ASN A 308 2.95 -13.15 -16.58
C ASN A 308 3.87 -14.36 -16.92
N MET A 309 3.86 -14.82 -18.16
CA MET A 309 4.74 -15.92 -18.59
C MET A 309 6.22 -15.53 -18.53
N LEU A 310 6.57 -14.29 -18.86
CA LEU A 310 7.95 -13.79 -18.75
C LEU A 310 8.41 -13.67 -17.29
N ALA A 311 7.51 -13.25 -16.41
CA ALA A 311 7.77 -13.17 -14.97
C ALA A 311 7.90 -14.56 -14.31
N ASN A 312 7.25 -15.58 -14.89
CA ASN A 312 7.20 -16.95 -14.37
C ASN A 312 7.63 -17.97 -15.47
N PRO A 313 8.90 -18.00 -15.88
CA PRO A 313 9.36 -18.77 -17.04
C PRO A 313 9.29 -20.29 -16.88
N LYS A 314 9.01 -20.77 -15.66
CA LYS A 314 8.83 -22.20 -15.37
C LYS A 314 7.38 -22.66 -15.52
N ASP A 315 6.45 -21.73 -15.72
CA ASP A 315 5.04 -22.04 -15.87
C ASP A 315 4.75 -22.65 -17.25
N ASP A 316 3.80 -23.60 -17.29
CA ASP A 316 3.30 -24.16 -18.53
C ASP A 316 2.24 -23.25 -19.15
N LYS A 317 2.51 -22.78 -20.37
CA LYS A 317 1.62 -21.85 -21.10
C LYS A 317 0.21 -22.43 -21.34
N ASN A 318 0.13 -23.73 -21.72
CA ASN A 318 -1.14 -24.36 -22.03
C ASN A 318 -1.97 -24.56 -20.74
N ARG A 319 -1.30 -24.93 -19.64
CA ARG A 319 -1.92 -25.02 -18.32
C ARG A 319 -2.47 -23.66 -17.88
N ASN A 320 -1.66 -22.59 -17.96
CA ASN A 320 -2.10 -21.25 -17.58
C ASN A 320 -3.30 -20.77 -18.42
N TYR A 321 -3.31 -21.09 -19.70
CA TYR A 321 -4.45 -20.79 -20.57
C TYR A 321 -5.72 -21.59 -20.18
N ALA A 322 -5.56 -22.85 -19.85
CA ALA A 322 -6.67 -23.70 -19.36
C ALA A 322 -7.21 -23.20 -18.02
N ASP A 323 -6.33 -22.73 -17.09
CA ASP A 323 -6.70 -22.14 -15.81
C ASP A 323 -7.51 -20.86 -15.99
N CYS A 324 -7.14 -20.01 -16.94
CA CYS A 324 -7.92 -18.81 -17.28
C CYS A 324 -9.33 -19.21 -17.75
N LYS A 325 -9.42 -20.18 -18.68
CA LYS A 325 -10.70 -20.66 -19.19
C LYS A 325 -11.58 -21.26 -18.09
N ALA A 326 -10.99 -22.06 -17.19
CA ALA A 326 -11.69 -22.64 -16.04
C ALA A 326 -12.19 -21.59 -15.06
N ALA A 327 -11.47 -20.46 -14.94
CA ALA A 327 -11.87 -19.31 -14.13
C ALA A 327 -12.92 -18.40 -14.81
N GLY A 328 -13.34 -18.72 -16.04
CA GLY A 328 -14.28 -17.91 -16.83
C GLY A 328 -13.66 -16.63 -17.38
N VAL A 329 -12.34 -16.62 -17.60
CA VAL A 329 -11.58 -15.51 -18.18
C VAL A 329 -11.00 -15.94 -19.53
N ALA A 330 -11.32 -15.20 -20.58
CA ALA A 330 -10.73 -15.39 -21.90
C ALA A 330 -9.44 -14.56 -22.05
N ILE A 331 -8.47 -15.08 -22.80
CA ILE A 331 -7.30 -14.34 -23.23
C ILE A 331 -7.47 -14.01 -24.71
N ASP A 332 -7.40 -12.74 -25.05
CA ASP A 332 -7.50 -12.27 -26.44
C ASP A 332 -6.17 -11.62 -26.85
N PHE A 333 -5.45 -12.30 -27.75
CA PHE A 333 -4.15 -11.82 -28.24
C PHE A 333 -4.26 -10.67 -29.24
N MET A 334 -5.46 -10.39 -29.74
CA MET A 334 -5.71 -9.26 -30.66
C MET A 334 -6.21 -8.01 -29.92
N LYS A 335 -6.61 -8.17 -28.67
CA LYS A 335 -7.11 -7.07 -27.86
C LYS A 335 -5.96 -6.39 -27.12
N PRO A 336 -5.85 -5.03 -27.20
CA PRO A 336 -4.90 -4.30 -26.37
C PRO A 336 -5.30 -4.42 -24.89
N HIS A 337 -4.34 -4.18 -23.99
CA HIS A 337 -4.60 -4.12 -22.56
C HIS A 337 -5.66 -3.05 -22.22
N ILE A 338 -6.28 -3.19 -21.05
CA ILE A 338 -7.29 -2.24 -20.56
C ILE A 338 -6.61 -0.91 -20.29
N THR A 339 -7.04 0.16 -20.97
CA THR A 339 -6.53 1.52 -20.82
C THR A 339 -7.50 2.41 -20.05
N PHE A 340 -7.03 3.57 -19.61
CA PHE A 340 -7.91 4.60 -19.04
C PHE A 340 -8.90 5.12 -20.07
N ASN A 341 -10.18 5.14 -19.73
CA ASN A 341 -11.23 5.65 -20.59
C ASN A 341 -11.38 7.18 -20.51
N ALA A 342 -12.26 7.76 -21.35
CA ALA A 342 -12.45 9.20 -21.41
C ALA A 342 -12.90 9.81 -20.07
N ILE A 343 -13.75 9.12 -19.31
CA ILE A 343 -14.25 9.58 -18.00
C ILE A 343 -13.10 9.65 -16.98
N GLU A 344 -12.26 8.61 -16.95
CA GLU A 344 -11.09 8.54 -16.05
C GLU A 344 -10.06 9.61 -16.41
N LYS A 345 -9.81 9.82 -17.69
CA LYS A 345 -8.93 10.90 -18.18
C LYS A 345 -9.50 12.28 -17.83
N ASP A 346 -10.80 12.47 -17.95
CA ASP A 346 -11.44 13.73 -17.57
C ASP A 346 -11.36 13.97 -16.05
N PHE A 347 -11.59 12.94 -15.25
CA PHE A 347 -11.40 13.01 -13.80
C PHE A 347 -9.98 13.47 -13.45
N PHE A 348 -8.97 12.89 -14.07
CA PHE A 348 -7.57 13.31 -13.89
C PHE A 348 -7.38 14.79 -14.26
N ARG A 349 -7.86 15.20 -15.44
CA ARG A 349 -7.75 16.62 -15.89
C ARG A 349 -8.39 17.59 -14.92
N GLN A 350 -9.57 17.27 -14.38
CA GLN A 350 -10.25 18.09 -13.38
C GLN A 350 -9.45 18.14 -12.06
N LYS A 351 -8.93 17.00 -11.63
CA LYS A 351 -8.07 16.90 -10.46
C LYS A 351 -6.82 17.77 -10.59
N MET A 352 -6.18 17.80 -11.76
CA MET A 352 -4.98 18.61 -12.03
C MET A 352 -5.27 20.11 -12.13
N LYS A 353 -6.47 20.54 -12.53
CA LYS A 353 -6.89 21.95 -12.50
C LYS A 353 -7.12 22.47 -11.06
N GLY A 354 -7.36 21.58 -10.10
CA GLY A 354 -7.50 21.92 -8.69
C GLY A 354 -6.15 21.94 -7.96
N GLU A 355 -6.23 21.80 -6.64
CA GLU A 355 -5.06 21.88 -5.75
C GLU A 355 -4.36 20.54 -5.52
N PHE A 356 -4.70 19.49 -6.28
CA PHE A 356 -4.18 18.15 -6.04
C PHE A 356 -2.66 18.09 -6.04
N TRP A 357 -2.02 18.66 -7.08
CA TRP A 357 -0.56 18.63 -7.18
C TRP A 357 0.10 19.39 -6.04
N GLN A 358 -0.46 20.54 -5.66
CA GLN A 358 0.02 21.32 -4.53
C GLN A 358 -0.11 20.55 -3.21
N HIS A 359 -1.27 19.90 -2.97
CA HIS A 359 -1.47 19.05 -1.80
C HIS A 359 -0.53 17.85 -1.79
N PHE A 360 -0.27 17.23 -2.95
CA PHE A 360 0.69 16.15 -3.08
C PHE A 360 2.10 16.62 -2.68
N CYS A 361 2.55 17.75 -3.23
CA CYS A 361 3.86 18.32 -2.92
C CYS A 361 4.01 18.73 -1.45
N ASN A 362 2.95 19.26 -0.83
CA ASN A 362 2.97 19.69 0.57
C ASN A 362 3.17 18.56 1.58
N GLN A 363 3.03 17.30 1.13
CA GLN A 363 3.29 16.12 1.96
C GLN A 363 4.73 15.63 1.86
N ILE A 364 5.57 16.26 1.03
CA ILE A 364 6.90 15.75 0.69
C ILE A 364 7.98 16.69 1.16
N ILE A 365 9.08 16.12 1.65
CA ILE A 365 10.34 16.82 1.94
C ILE A 365 11.48 16.16 1.19
N PHE A 366 12.35 16.99 0.61
CA PHE A 366 13.66 16.59 0.11
C PHE A 366 14.70 16.90 1.20
N PRO A 367 15.36 15.90 1.84
CA PRO A 367 16.22 16.12 3.00
C PRO A 367 17.40 17.06 2.76
N ASN A 368 17.89 17.13 1.53
CA ASN A 368 19.05 17.96 1.15
C ASN A 368 18.66 19.32 0.56
N ASP A 369 17.39 19.67 0.55
CA ASP A 369 16.85 20.91 -0.01
C ASP A 369 16.83 22.03 1.05
N ARG A 370 18.02 22.50 1.45
CA ARG A 370 18.18 23.50 2.52
C ARG A 370 17.55 24.85 2.18
N ASP A 371 17.55 25.23 0.93
CA ASP A 371 17.03 26.52 0.42
C ASP A 371 15.60 26.39 -0.16
N GLY A 372 15.00 25.21 -0.14
CA GLY A 372 13.66 24.95 -0.66
C GLY A 372 13.56 24.94 -2.19
N ARG A 373 14.69 25.01 -2.90
CA ARG A 373 14.74 25.13 -4.36
C ARG A 373 14.19 23.87 -5.06
N LEU A 374 14.64 22.69 -4.63
CA LEU A 374 14.20 21.43 -5.25
C LEU A 374 12.69 21.25 -5.10
N MET A 375 12.16 21.54 -3.92
CA MET A 375 10.73 21.48 -3.67
C MET A 375 9.96 22.52 -4.48
N GLN A 376 10.50 23.72 -4.65
CA GLN A 376 9.86 24.75 -5.47
C GLN A 376 9.82 24.33 -6.94
N GLU A 377 10.94 23.85 -7.50
CA GLU A 377 11.00 23.32 -8.86
C GLU A 377 10.01 22.15 -9.05
N PHE A 378 9.92 21.25 -8.07
CA PHE A 378 8.99 20.12 -8.09
C PHE A 378 7.53 20.57 -8.08
N ARG A 379 7.18 21.59 -7.28
CA ARG A 379 5.84 22.21 -7.26
C ARG A 379 5.47 22.86 -8.59
N ASP A 380 6.44 23.46 -9.26
CA ASP A 380 6.24 24.21 -10.50
C ASP A 380 6.27 23.35 -11.78
N LEU A 381 6.40 22.01 -11.66
CA LEU A 381 6.37 21.09 -12.81
C LEU A 381 5.17 21.30 -13.74
N PRO A 382 3.92 21.54 -13.25
CA PRO A 382 2.78 21.78 -14.13
C PRO A 382 2.92 23.06 -14.98
N LYS A 383 3.74 24.03 -14.55
CA LYS A 383 4.01 25.28 -15.26
C LYS A 383 5.20 25.16 -16.22
N ASN A 384 6.07 24.18 -15.99
CA ASN A 384 7.27 23.98 -16.80
C ASN A 384 6.90 23.39 -18.18
N PRO A 385 7.22 24.06 -19.32
CA PRO A 385 6.86 23.59 -20.66
C PRO A 385 7.31 22.15 -20.96
N LYS A 386 8.44 21.71 -20.39
CA LYS A 386 9.00 20.37 -20.56
C LYS A 386 8.09 19.28 -19.98
N TYR A 387 7.36 19.58 -18.89
CA TYR A 387 6.58 18.62 -18.14
C TYR A 387 5.07 18.85 -18.20
N LYS A 388 4.63 19.98 -18.69
CA LYS A 388 3.22 20.40 -18.73
C LYS A 388 2.28 19.35 -19.31
N SER A 389 2.70 18.65 -20.38
CA SER A 389 1.89 17.62 -21.04
C SER A 389 1.52 16.44 -20.14
N TYR A 390 2.34 16.12 -19.13
CA TYR A 390 2.05 15.08 -18.15
C TYR A 390 0.90 15.45 -17.20
N PHE A 391 0.58 16.72 -17.08
CA PHE A 391 -0.50 17.23 -16.24
C PHE A 391 -1.80 17.50 -17.02
N GLU A 392 -1.77 17.46 -18.33
CA GLU A 392 -2.93 17.75 -19.19
C GLU A 392 -3.64 16.48 -19.68
N TRP A 393 -2.96 15.36 -19.79
CA TRP A 393 -3.39 14.08 -20.35
C TRP A 393 -4.26 14.24 -21.63
N LYS A 394 -3.62 14.46 -22.71
CA LYS A 394 -4.27 14.57 -24.03
C LYS A 394 -4.89 13.26 -24.50
#